data_022b24476270c530d72d96e0181ff4b3
#
_entry.id   022b24476270c530d72d96e0181ff4b3
#
_cell.length_a   1.000
_cell.length_b   1.000
_cell.length_c   1.000
_cell.angle_alpha   90.00
_cell.angle_beta   90.00
_cell.angle_gamma   90.00
#
_symmetry.space_group_name_H-M   'P 1'
#
loop_
_entity.id
_entity.type
_entity.pdbx_description
1 polymer ?
#
loop_
_entity_poly.entity_id
_entity_poly.type
_entity_poly.pdbx_seq_one_letter_code
_entity_poly.pdbx_strand_id
1 'polypeptide(L)'
;MLNHFFDYKPEVLALDEKAMELCQPYFHHMEEIRDFNQLKMLKAFGDAQMSSTDMLGTTGYGLWDSGRAKLEQIFAQVMGAEDALVRSQF
;
A
#
# COMPACT_ATOMS: atom_id res chain seq x y z
N MET A 1 10.90 19.64 14.31
CA MET A 1 9.47 19.76 13.98
C MET A 1 8.54 19.38 15.12
N LEU A 2 8.87 18.34 15.89
CA LEU A 2 8.05 17.92 17.04
C LEU A 2 7.83 19.05 18.04
N ASN A 3 8.87 19.81 18.35
CA ASN A 3 8.78 20.91 19.33
C ASN A 3 8.00 22.14 18.80
N HIS A 4 7.58 22.12 17.54
CA HIS A 4 6.72 23.17 17.00
C HIS A 4 5.28 23.06 17.53
N PHE A 5 4.83 21.84 17.79
CA PHE A 5 3.48 21.56 18.26
C PHE A 5 3.43 21.09 19.72
N PHE A 6 4.52 20.56 20.21
CA PHE A 6 4.61 19.96 21.52
C PHE A 6 5.83 20.48 22.27
N ASP A 7 5.68 20.62 23.56
CA ASP A 7 6.77 21.10 24.43
C ASP A 7 7.48 19.92 25.07
N TYR A 8 8.57 19.47 24.45
CA TYR A 8 9.39 18.39 24.96
C TYR A 8 10.67 18.91 25.61
N LYS A 9 11.16 18.16 26.59
CA LYS A 9 12.44 18.45 27.22
C LYS A 9 13.58 18.30 26.21
N PRO A 10 14.62 19.16 26.26
CA PRO A 10 15.75 19.06 25.32
C PRO A 10 16.42 17.68 25.31
N GLU A 11 16.51 17.03 26.48
CA GLU A 11 17.12 15.69 26.60
C GLU A 11 16.34 14.65 25.80
N VAL A 12 15.02 14.75 25.78
CA VAL A 12 14.15 13.84 25.03
C VAL A 12 14.34 14.06 23.53
N LEU A 13 14.41 15.32 23.09
CA LEU A 13 14.64 15.65 21.69
C LEU A 13 16.00 15.15 21.21
N ALA A 14 17.04 15.29 22.05
CA ALA A 14 18.38 14.79 21.72
C ALA A 14 18.41 13.27 21.60
N LEU A 15 17.70 12.55 22.45
CA LEU A 15 17.58 11.09 22.37
C LEU A 15 16.85 10.68 21.10
N ASP A 16 15.80 11.39 20.74
CA ASP A 16 15.03 11.13 19.51
C ASP A 16 15.91 11.30 18.27
N GLU A 17 16.65 12.41 18.19
CA GLU A 17 17.58 12.66 17.08
C GLU A 17 18.61 11.54 16.94
N LYS A 18 19.21 11.12 18.06
CA LYS A 18 20.21 10.06 18.06
C LYS A 18 19.60 8.72 17.64
N ALA A 19 18.41 8.41 18.13
CA ALA A 19 17.71 7.19 17.77
C ALA A 19 17.38 7.18 16.27
N MET A 20 16.89 8.30 15.73
CA MET A 20 16.60 8.43 14.30
C MET A 20 17.85 8.25 13.45
N GLU A 21 18.97 8.82 13.88
CA GLU A 21 20.26 8.66 13.20
C GLU A 21 20.68 7.19 13.12
N LEU A 22 20.57 6.46 14.24
CA LEU A 22 20.92 5.05 14.31
C LEU A 22 19.98 4.18 13.47
N CYS A 23 18.74 4.60 13.30
CA CYS A 23 17.73 3.85 12.54
C CYS A 23 17.78 4.12 11.04
N GLN A 24 18.46 5.18 10.58
CA GLN A 24 18.45 5.58 9.17
C GLN A 24 18.78 4.45 8.18
N PRO A 25 19.82 3.61 8.40
CA PRO A 25 20.09 2.53 7.46
C PRO A 25 18.94 1.53 7.35
N TYR A 26 18.24 1.27 8.46
CA TYR A 26 17.09 0.37 8.48
C TYR A 26 15.89 1.00 7.77
N PHE A 27 15.64 2.29 8.02
CA PHE A 27 14.57 3.02 7.35
C PHE A 27 14.80 3.06 5.84
N HIS A 28 16.04 3.31 5.42
CA HIS A 28 16.37 3.34 3.99
C HIS A 28 16.07 2.00 3.33
N HIS A 29 16.43 0.90 3.99
CA HIS A 29 16.13 -0.44 3.50
C HIS A 29 14.63 -0.69 3.39
N MET A 30 13.86 -0.27 4.40
CA MET A 30 12.40 -0.38 4.39
C MET A 30 11.77 0.47 3.30
N GLU A 31 12.31 1.65 3.04
CA GLU A 31 11.85 2.51 1.95
C GLU A 31 12.05 1.86 0.59
N GLU A 32 13.17 1.18 0.37
CA GLU A 32 13.41 0.44 -0.86
C GLU A 32 12.38 -0.66 -1.08
N ILE A 33 12.05 -1.40 -0.02
CA ILE A 33 11.02 -2.44 -0.06
C ILE A 33 9.66 -1.84 -0.36
N ARG A 34 9.32 -0.74 0.32
CA ARG A 34 8.06 -0.01 0.10
C ARG A 34 7.93 0.43 -1.35
N ASP A 35 8.96 1.07 -1.88
CA ASP A 35 8.94 1.61 -3.23
C ASP A 35 8.81 0.50 -4.27
N PHE A 36 9.53 -0.60 -4.08
CA PHE A 36 9.42 -1.78 -4.94
C PHE A 36 8.00 -2.32 -4.97
N ASN A 37 7.41 -2.50 -3.79
CA ASN A 37 6.05 -3.05 -3.70
C ASN A 37 5.01 -2.08 -4.25
N GLN A 38 5.18 -0.79 -4.02
CA GLN A 38 4.25 0.21 -4.55
C GLN A 38 4.29 0.26 -6.08
N LEU A 39 5.48 0.22 -6.68
CA LEU A 39 5.61 0.19 -8.14
C LEU A 39 5.04 -1.10 -8.72
N LYS A 40 5.22 -2.21 -8.03
CA LYS A 40 4.63 -3.49 -8.41
C LYS A 40 3.11 -3.41 -8.45
N MET A 41 2.49 -2.80 -7.43
CA MET A 41 1.05 -2.58 -7.38
C MET A 41 0.57 -1.65 -8.49
N LEU A 42 1.27 -0.53 -8.68
CA LEU A 42 0.91 0.44 -9.73
C LEU A 42 0.98 -0.21 -11.12
N LYS A 43 1.98 -1.03 -11.36
CA LYS A 43 2.10 -1.78 -12.62
C LYS A 43 0.90 -2.69 -12.83
N ALA A 44 0.49 -3.41 -11.79
CA ALA A 44 -0.65 -4.32 -11.87
C ALA A 44 -1.96 -3.56 -12.13
N PHE A 45 -2.17 -2.42 -11.47
CA PHE A 45 -3.33 -1.57 -11.71
C PHE A 45 -3.34 -1.04 -13.15
N GLY A 46 -2.18 -0.62 -13.66
CA GLY A 46 -2.06 -0.15 -15.04
C GLY A 46 -2.34 -1.26 -16.05
N ASP A 47 -1.80 -2.44 -15.83
CA ASP A 47 -2.01 -3.60 -16.73
C ASP A 47 -3.48 -4.03 -16.75
N ALA A 48 -4.18 -3.93 -15.63
CA ALA A 48 -5.61 -4.23 -15.54
C ALA A 48 -6.49 -3.09 -16.05
N GLN A 49 -5.91 -1.93 -16.35
CA GLN A 49 -6.64 -0.74 -16.78
C GLN A 49 -7.73 -0.34 -15.78
N MET A 50 -7.38 -0.33 -14.49
CA MET A 50 -8.29 0.07 -13.44
C MET A 50 -8.74 1.51 -13.62
N SER A 51 -10.03 1.76 -13.47
CA SER A 51 -10.62 3.09 -13.64
C SER A 51 -11.54 3.44 -12.46
N SER A 52 -12.01 4.67 -12.43
CA SER A 52 -12.94 5.12 -11.39
C SER A 52 -14.27 4.34 -11.41
N THR A 53 -14.70 3.89 -12.59
CA THR A 53 -15.91 3.07 -12.73
C THR A 53 -15.75 1.74 -11.97
N ASP A 54 -14.54 1.18 -11.96
CA ASP A 54 -14.26 -0.07 -11.29
C ASP A 54 -14.27 0.06 -9.76
N MET A 55 -14.21 1.28 -9.25
CA MET A 55 -14.26 1.55 -7.80
C MET A 55 -15.69 1.69 -7.28
N LEU A 56 -16.69 1.60 -8.14
CA LEU A 56 -18.08 1.61 -7.72
C LEU A 56 -18.43 0.32 -6.97
N GLY A 57 -19.44 0.40 -6.12
CA GLY A 57 -19.88 -0.76 -5.35
C GLY A 57 -20.38 -1.89 -6.23
N THR A 58 -20.31 -3.11 -5.72
CA THR A 58 -20.79 -4.32 -6.38
C THR A 58 -22.00 -4.87 -5.67
N THR A 59 -22.94 -5.46 -6.44
CA THR A 59 -24.11 -6.14 -5.86
C THR A 59 -23.76 -7.54 -5.36
N GLY A 60 -22.64 -8.10 -5.81
CA GLY A 60 -22.29 -9.50 -5.55
C GLY A 60 -22.98 -10.50 -6.44
N TYR A 61 -23.85 -10.06 -7.36
CA TYR A 61 -24.63 -10.93 -8.24
C TYR A 61 -24.18 -10.87 -9.70
N GLY A 62 -22.97 -10.41 -9.96
CA GLY A 62 -22.42 -10.33 -11.30
C GLY A 62 -22.80 -9.08 -12.08
N LEU A 63 -23.60 -8.20 -11.49
CA LEU A 63 -23.96 -6.91 -12.08
C LEU A 63 -22.98 -5.85 -11.57
N TRP A 64 -22.39 -5.09 -12.52
CA TRP A 64 -21.45 -4.03 -12.19
C TRP A 64 -20.20 -4.52 -11.45
N ASP A 65 -19.76 -5.76 -11.78
CA ASP A 65 -18.63 -6.42 -11.10
C ASP A 65 -17.32 -6.31 -11.88
N SER A 66 -17.18 -5.36 -12.80
CA SER A 66 -15.93 -5.16 -13.56
C SER A 66 -14.74 -4.90 -12.62
N GLY A 67 -14.97 -4.17 -11.55
CA GLY A 67 -13.94 -3.89 -10.55
C GLY A 67 -13.45 -5.15 -9.85
N ARG A 68 -14.35 -6.07 -9.53
CA ARG A 68 -13.99 -7.35 -8.91
C ARG A 68 -13.09 -8.19 -9.83
N ALA A 69 -13.47 -8.32 -11.10
CA ALA A 69 -12.69 -9.09 -12.06
C ALA A 69 -11.28 -8.52 -12.22
N LYS A 70 -11.17 -7.21 -12.32
CA LYS A 70 -9.87 -6.53 -12.39
C LYS A 70 -9.07 -6.69 -11.10
N LEU A 71 -9.72 -6.62 -9.96
CA LEU A 71 -9.06 -6.80 -8.66
C LEU A 71 -8.52 -8.24 -8.52
N GLU A 72 -9.26 -9.24 -8.98
CA GLU A 72 -8.79 -10.62 -9.01
C GLU A 72 -7.55 -10.75 -9.90
N GLN A 73 -7.55 -10.12 -11.07
CA GLN A 73 -6.40 -10.09 -11.97
C GLN A 73 -5.18 -9.43 -11.29
N ILE A 74 -5.40 -8.31 -10.61
CA ILE A 74 -4.34 -7.58 -9.90
C ILE A 74 -3.73 -8.44 -8.79
N PHE A 75 -4.57 -9.08 -7.97
CA PHE A 75 -4.11 -9.97 -6.90
C PHE A 75 -3.29 -11.13 -7.44
N ALA A 76 -3.78 -11.77 -8.50
CA ALA A 76 -3.04 -12.87 -9.12
C ALA A 76 -1.67 -12.41 -9.60
N GLN A 77 -1.60 -11.26 -10.27
CA GLN A 77 -0.35 -10.70 -10.78
C GLN A 77 0.62 -10.35 -9.64
N VAL A 78 0.15 -9.64 -8.63
CA VAL A 78 0.98 -9.19 -7.51
C VAL A 78 1.53 -10.38 -6.71
N MET A 79 0.72 -11.39 -6.49
CA MET A 79 1.12 -12.58 -5.73
C MET A 79 1.84 -13.63 -6.58
N GLY A 80 1.95 -13.43 -7.89
CA GLY A 80 2.53 -14.42 -8.79
C GLY A 80 1.70 -15.71 -8.86
N ALA A 81 0.39 -15.58 -8.67
CA ALA A 81 -0.53 -16.71 -8.70
C ALA A 81 -1.15 -16.88 -10.07
N GLU A 82 -1.62 -18.09 -10.37
CA GLU A 82 -2.31 -18.37 -11.62
C GLU A 82 -3.68 -17.69 -11.65
N ASP A 83 -4.35 -17.62 -10.51
CA ASP A 83 -5.68 -17.03 -10.40
C ASP A 83 -5.91 -16.53 -8.97
N ALA A 84 -6.95 -15.73 -8.78
CA ALA A 84 -7.34 -15.21 -7.47
C ALA A 84 -8.85 -15.06 -7.39
N LEU A 85 -9.40 -15.19 -6.19
CA LEU A 85 -10.81 -14.96 -5.92
C LEU A 85 -10.95 -13.83 -4.90
N VAL A 86 -11.72 -12.82 -5.27
CA VAL A 86 -12.03 -11.69 -4.39
C VAL A 86 -13.52 -11.69 -4.14
N ARG A 87 -13.91 -11.93 -2.90
CA ARG A 87 -15.31 -12.02 -2.48
C ARG A 87 -15.48 -11.26 -1.16
N SER A 88 -16.66 -10.72 -0.96
CA SER A 88 -17.00 -10.05 0.30
C SER A 88 -17.22 -11.05 1.44
N GLN A 89 -17.55 -12.30 1.10
CA GLN A 89 -17.78 -13.39 2.04
C GLN A 89 -17.24 -14.70 1.50
N PHE A 90 -16.71 -15.50 2.39
CA PHE A 90 -16.28 -16.86 2.15
C PHE A 90 -16.93 -17.80 3.13
#